data_593cc3e2743351819f8eb3be0e71af1a
#
_entry.id   593cc3e2743351819f8eb3be0e71af1a
#
_cell.length_a   1.000
_cell.length_b   1.000
_cell.length_c   1.000
_cell.angle_alpha   90.00
_cell.angle_beta   90.00
_cell.angle_gamma   90.00
#
_symmetry.space_group_name_H-M   'P 1'
#
loop_
_entity.id
_entity.type
_entity.pdbx_description
1 polymer ?
#
loop_
_entity_poly.entity_id
_entity_poly.type
_entity_poly.pdbx_seq_one_letter_code
_entity_poly.pdbx_strand_id
1 'polypeptide(L)'
;MKIFKVMCITVLVLSMALAVHAMEKRTAQIVSLDGRAEVKTEGQTSWSSAKVGMVLNEGDTIRTFAKTWILLNVNGKGQTATVEIKENSKLLLSEMLADVKAGTSKTLLDLALGEVLIKAQKVHGQESRFEVKTPTSIVGVRGTTFNVKVEAVD
;
A
#
# COMPACT_ATOMS: atom_id res chain seq x y z
N MET A 1 -47.10 23.13 24.10
CA MET A 1 -47.02 22.67 22.69
C MET A 1 -45.88 23.27 21.87
N LYS A 2 -45.44 24.49 22.13
CA LYS A 2 -44.27 25.08 21.46
C LYS A 2 -42.93 24.52 21.90
N ILE A 3 -42.79 24.13 23.16
CA ILE A 3 -41.54 23.54 23.71
C ILE A 3 -41.32 22.11 23.15
N PHE A 4 -42.40 21.35 22.94
CA PHE A 4 -42.32 20.00 22.40
C PHE A 4 -41.90 19.99 20.92
N LYS A 5 -42.27 20.98 20.14
CA LYS A 5 -41.82 21.13 18.72
C LYS A 5 -40.35 21.50 18.60
N VAL A 6 -39.84 22.33 19.53
CA VAL A 6 -38.41 22.75 19.55
C VAL A 6 -37.55 21.57 19.95
N MET A 7 -37.98 20.72 20.89
CA MET A 7 -37.26 19.56 21.33
C MET A 7 -37.16 18.47 20.27
N CYS A 8 -38.20 18.29 19.43
CA CYS A 8 -38.14 17.36 18.30
C CYS A 8 -37.18 17.82 17.19
N ILE A 9 -37.03 19.13 16.96
CA ILE A 9 -36.13 19.67 15.94
C ILE A 9 -34.67 19.54 16.38
N THR A 10 -34.37 19.72 17.67
CA THR A 10 -33.01 19.56 18.19
C THR A 10 -32.54 18.09 18.18
N VAL A 11 -33.44 17.14 18.39
CA VAL A 11 -33.08 15.70 18.29
C VAL A 11 -32.87 15.28 16.83
N LEU A 12 -33.57 15.86 15.87
CA LEU A 12 -33.41 15.56 14.43
C LEU A 12 -32.09 16.09 13.87
N VAL A 13 -31.58 17.20 14.40
CA VAL A 13 -30.30 17.78 13.94
C VAL A 13 -29.09 17.03 14.49
N LEU A 14 -29.22 16.38 15.63
CA LEU A 14 -28.14 15.60 16.27
C LEU A 14 -27.95 14.21 15.66
N SER A 15 -28.88 13.76 14.80
CA SER A 15 -28.80 12.44 14.12
C SER A 15 -28.13 12.47 12.75
N MET A 16 -27.59 13.60 12.29
CA MET A 16 -26.62 13.61 11.21
C MET A 16 -25.27 13.13 11.73
N ALA A 17 -25.22 11.85 12.12
CA ALA A 17 -23.99 11.16 12.37
C ALA A 17 -23.14 11.24 11.10
N LEU A 18 -22.08 12.01 11.18
CA LEU A 18 -21.01 12.03 10.20
C LEU A 18 -20.59 10.58 9.98
N ALA A 19 -20.91 10.03 8.84
CA ALA A 19 -20.35 8.76 8.41
C ALA A 19 -18.85 8.97 8.21
N VAL A 20 -18.09 8.85 9.28
CA VAL A 20 -16.63 8.80 9.22
C VAL A 20 -16.29 7.54 8.43
N HIS A 21 -15.90 7.71 7.19
CA HIS A 21 -15.37 6.63 6.37
C HIS A 21 -13.99 6.30 6.94
N ALA A 22 -13.92 5.26 7.75
CA ALA A 22 -12.66 4.77 8.28
C ALA A 22 -11.94 4.00 7.17
N MET A 23 -10.78 4.49 6.77
CA MET A 23 -9.86 3.74 5.91
C MET A 23 -9.18 2.64 6.75
N GLU A 24 -9.24 1.40 6.28
CA GLU A 24 -8.57 0.27 6.91
C GLU A 24 -7.15 0.12 6.37
N LYS A 25 -6.21 -0.21 7.26
CA LYS A 25 -4.84 -0.55 6.87
C LYS A 25 -4.83 -1.90 6.16
N ARG A 26 -4.12 -1.95 5.04
CA ARG A 26 -3.89 -3.17 4.26
C ARG A 26 -2.51 -3.73 4.57
N THR A 27 -2.30 -4.97 4.20
CA THR A 27 -1.02 -5.66 4.35
C THR A 27 -0.52 -6.16 3.00
N ALA A 28 0.78 -6.40 2.91
CA ALA A 28 1.39 -7.16 1.85
C ALA A 28 1.95 -8.48 2.41
N GLN A 29 2.02 -9.51 1.59
CA GLN A 29 2.59 -10.79 1.98
C GLN A 29 3.67 -11.21 0.99
N ILE A 30 4.79 -11.71 1.50
CA ILE A 30 5.83 -12.34 0.69
C ILE A 30 5.32 -13.72 0.27
N VAL A 31 5.00 -13.88 -1.02
CA VAL A 31 4.47 -15.15 -1.55
C VAL A 31 5.56 -16.00 -2.20
N SER A 32 6.66 -15.37 -2.63
CA SER A 32 7.84 -16.07 -3.15
C SER A 32 9.09 -15.26 -2.89
N LEU A 33 10.20 -15.94 -2.67
CA LEU A 33 11.52 -15.35 -2.43
C LEU A 33 12.57 -16.31 -2.96
N ASP A 34 13.51 -15.80 -3.74
CA ASP A 34 14.72 -16.47 -4.13
C ASP A 34 15.92 -15.57 -3.83
N GLY A 35 16.95 -16.12 -3.22
CA GLY A 35 18.13 -15.36 -2.79
C GLY A 35 18.02 -14.81 -1.36
N ARG A 36 18.72 -13.68 -1.10
CA ARG A 36 18.79 -13.04 0.21
C ARG A 36 18.07 -11.69 0.21
N ALA A 37 17.14 -11.55 1.14
CA ALA A 37 16.46 -10.29 1.38
C ALA A 37 16.22 -10.05 2.87
N GLU A 38 16.02 -8.80 3.22
CA GLU A 38 15.79 -8.39 4.60
C GLU A 38 14.65 -7.39 4.68
N VAL A 39 13.96 -7.40 5.81
CA VAL A 39 12.87 -6.50 6.15
C VAL A 39 13.23 -5.71 7.39
N LYS A 40 12.94 -4.42 7.37
CA LYS A 40 12.98 -3.54 8.52
C LYS A 40 11.56 -3.07 8.82
N THR A 41 11.05 -3.49 9.98
CA THR A 41 9.71 -3.09 10.43
C THR A 41 9.72 -1.61 10.85
N GLU A 42 8.59 -0.94 10.63
CA GLU A 42 8.41 0.45 11.04
C GLU A 42 8.81 0.67 12.50
N GLY A 43 9.55 1.74 12.78
CA GLY A 43 10.04 2.08 14.12
C GLY A 43 11.22 1.23 14.63
N GLN A 44 11.61 0.16 13.91
CA GLN A 44 12.77 -0.65 14.25
C GLN A 44 14.04 -0.13 13.55
N THR A 45 15.18 -0.28 14.22
CA THR A 45 16.50 0.04 13.65
C THR A 45 17.18 -1.15 13.01
N SER A 46 16.81 -2.37 13.44
CA SER A 46 17.41 -3.64 12.99
C SER A 46 16.70 -4.21 11.75
N TRP A 47 17.48 -4.90 10.92
CA TRP A 47 16.99 -5.67 9.79
C TRP A 47 16.82 -7.14 10.20
N SER A 48 15.75 -7.77 9.75
CA SER A 48 15.48 -9.20 9.91
C SER A 48 15.42 -9.90 8.56
N SER A 49 15.79 -11.18 8.52
CA SER A 49 15.73 -11.94 7.27
C SER A 49 14.29 -12.07 6.79
N ALA A 50 14.07 -11.76 5.52
CA ALA A 50 12.79 -11.97 4.86
C ALA A 50 12.50 -13.47 4.70
N LYS A 51 11.24 -13.85 4.80
CA LYS A 51 10.78 -15.24 4.63
C LYS A 51 9.47 -15.26 3.86
N VAL A 52 9.26 -16.31 3.07
CA VAL A 52 7.96 -16.60 2.44
C VAL A 52 6.89 -16.75 3.52
N GLY A 53 5.71 -16.17 3.28
CA GLY A 53 4.62 -16.10 4.25
C GLY A 53 4.67 -14.90 5.20
N MET A 54 5.78 -14.16 5.25
CA MET A 54 5.89 -12.96 6.09
C MET A 54 4.88 -11.91 5.65
N VAL A 55 4.15 -11.36 6.63
CA VAL A 55 3.20 -10.26 6.43
C VAL A 55 3.91 -8.95 6.71
N LEU A 56 3.76 -8.02 5.80
CA LEU A 56 4.36 -6.69 5.84
C LEU A 56 3.26 -5.64 5.98
N ASN A 57 3.55 -4.61 6.74
CA ASN A 57 2.63 -3.51 7.01
C ASN A 57 3.11 -2.21 6.37
N GLU A 58 2.25 -1.22 6.40
CA GLU A 58 2.63 0.16 6.11
C GLU A 58 3.80 0.60 7.00
N GLY A 59 4.80 1.27 6.44
CA GLY A 59 6.03 1.68 7.12
C GLY A 59 7.18 0.66 7.05
N ASP A 60 6.92 -0.59 6.67
CA ASP A 60 7.97 -1.60 6.55
C ASP A 60 8.82 -1.35 5.28
N THR A 61 10.11 -1.58 5.41
CA THR A 61 11.08 -1.44 4.32
C THR A 61 11.69 -2.80 3.97
N ILE A 62 11.76 -3.11 2.69
CA ILE A 62 12.37 -4.33 2.15
C ILE A 62 13.64 -3.94 1.41
N ARG A 63 14.70 -4.75 1.57
CA ARG A 63 15.87 -4.69 0.71
C ARG A 63 16.24 -6.06 0.18
N THR A 64 16.59 -6.10 -1.09
CA THR A 64 17.09 -7.29 -1.78
C THR A 64 18.57 -7.12 -2.09
N PHE A 65 19.29 -8.22 -2.15
CA PHE A 65 20.70 -8.27 -2.51
C PHE A 65 20.90 -8.83 -3.93
N ALA A 66 22.13 -8.99 -4.37
CA ALA A 66 22.45 -9.56 -5.66
C ALA A 66 21.81 -10.94 -5.87
N LYS A 67 21.38 -11.23 -7.08
CA LYS A 67 20.74 -12.49 -7.48
C LYS A 67 19.51 -12.85 -6.63
N THR A 68 18.77 -11.82 -6.23
CA THR A 68 17.57 -11.97 -5.38
C THR A 68 16.36 -11.39 -6.08
N TRP A 69 15.21 -12.04 -5.90
CA TRP A 69 13.91 -11.46 -6.22
C TRP A 69 12.87 -11.87 -5.19
N ILE A 70 11.89 -11.01 -5.00
CA ILE A 70 10.74 -11.22 -4.09
C ILE A 70 9.46 -10.95 -4.86
N LEU A 71 8.46 -11.79 -4.66
CA LEU A 71 7.10 -11.52 -5.08
C LEU A 71 6.24 -11.20 -3.87
N LEU A 72 5.72 -9.97 -3.84
CA LEU A 72 4.73 -9.54 -2.87
C LEU A 72 3.32 -9.64 -3.45
N ASN A 73 2.38 -10.07 -2.63
CA ASN A 73 0.96 -9.91 -2.89
C ASN A 73 0.43 -8.81 -1.98
N VAL A 74 -0.05 -7.71 -2.58
CA VAL A 74 -0.68 -6.61 -1.83
C VAL A 74 -2.16 -6.90 -1.70
N ASN A 75 -2.56 -7.33 -0.51
CA ASN A 75 -3.92 -7.80 -0.24
C ASN A 75 -4.91 -6.64 -0.11
N GLY A 76 -6.05 -6.77 -0.78
CA GLY A 76 -7.23 -5.94 -0.63
C GLY A 76 -8.45 -6.72 -1.05
N LYS A 77 -9.58 -6.53 -0.39
CA LYS A 77 -10.86 -7.15 -0.81
C LYS A 77 -11.19 -6.70 -2.23
N GLY A 78 -11.07 -7.62 -3.20
CA GLY A 78 -11.41 -7.39 -4.60
C GLY A 78 -10.37 -6.70 -5.48
N GLN A 79 -9.19 -6.34 -4.93
CA GLN A 79 -8.13 -5.70 -5.70
C GLN A 79 -6.77 -6.21 -5.21
N THR A 80 -6.22 -7.16 -5.92
CA THR A 80 -4.87 -7.66 -5.67
C THR A 80 -3.90 -7.06 -6.67
N ALA A 81 -2.79 -6.55 -6.16
CA ALA A 81 -1.63 -6.21 -6.97
C ALA A 81 -0.48 -7.12 -6.58
N THR A 82 0.31 -7.55 -7.55
CA THR A 82 1.57 -8.23 -7.29
C THR A 82 2.71 -7.28 -7.59
N VAL A 83 3.70 -7.27 -6.71
CA VAL A 83 4.92 -6.46 -6.81
C VAL A 83 6.10 -7.41 -6.79
N GLU A 84 6.78 -7.53 -7.91
CA GLU A 84 8.04 -8.26 -8.01
C GLU A 84 9.19 -7.30 -7.79
N ILE A 85 9.94 -7.48 -6.70
CA ILE A 85 11.12 -6.69 -6.35
C ILE A 85 12.34 -7.42 -6.88
N LYS A 86 13.10 -6.78 -7.75
CA LYS A 86 14.32 -7.33 -8.35
C LYS A 86 15.51 -7.21 -7.39
N GLU A 87 16.65 -7.69 -7.82
CA GLU A 87 17.90 -7.61 -7.05
C GLU A 87 18.34 -6.16 -6.77
N ASN A 88 19.13 -5.98 -5.72
CA ASN A 88 19.74 -4.69 -5.32
C ASN A 88 18.71 -3.56 -5.18
N SER A 89 17.53 -3.88 -4.70
CA SER A 89 16.42 -2.94 -4.55
C SER A 89 16.14 -2.59 -3.11
N LYS A 90 15.61 -1.38 -2.89
CA LYS A 90 15.12 -0.92 -1.59
C LYS A 90 13.75 -0.27 -1.76
N LEU A 91 12.74 -0.89 -1.17
CA LEU A 91 11.34 -0.51 -1.29
C LEU A 91 10.73 -0.28 0.10
N LEU A 92 10.07 0.86 0.28
CA LEU A 92 9.26 1.18 1.46
C LEU A 92 7.79 1.10 1.10
N LEU A 93 7.00 0.44 1.94
CA LEU A 93 5.54 0.40 1.86
C LEU A 93 4.97 1.64 2.53
N SER A 94 4.91 2.78 1.81
CA SER A 94 4.64 4.09 2.41
C SER A 94 3.19 4.30 2.80
N GLU A 95 2.24 3.79 1.99
CA GLU A 95 0.81 3.90 2.28
C GLU A 95 0.09 2.66 1.73
N MET A 96 -0.71 2.03 2.57
CA MET A 96 -1.52 0.88 2.18
C MET A 96 -2.89 0.96 2.88
N LEU A 97 -3.84 1.65 2.26
CA LEU A 97 -5.16 1.91 2.81
C LEU A 97 -6.27 1.38 1.90
N ALA A 98 -7.39 0.99 2.47
CA ALA A 98 -8.62 0.69 1.74
C ALA A 98 -9.83 1.23 2.48
N ASP A 99 -10.79 1.76 1.71
CA ASP A 99 -12.15 1.97 2.17
C ASP A 99 -13.01 0.81 1.64
N VAL A 100 -13.38 -0.08 2.54
CA VAL A 100 -14.15 -1.29 2.20
C VAL A 100 -15.57 -0.94 1.75
N LYS A 101 -16.14 0.14 2.29
CA LYS A 101 -17.51 0.57 1.95
C LYS A 101 -17.56 1.27 0.60
N ALA A 102 -16.58 2.13 0.33
CA ALA A 102 -16.47 2.83 -0.95
C ALA A 102 -15.84 1.95 -2.05
N GLY A 103 -15.23 0.81 -1.70
CA GLY A 103 -14.52 -0.07 -2.64
C GLY A 103 -13.27 0.59 -3.22
N THR A 104 -12.68 1.56 -2.52
CA THR A 104 -11.51 2.30 -2.97
C THR A 104 -10.25 1.90 -2.20
N SER A 105 -9.09 2.05 -2.81
CA SER A 105 -7.81 1.73 -2.18
C SER A 105 -6.72 2.71 -2.58
N LYS A 106 -5.83 2.99 -1.65
CA LYS A 106 -4.63 3.80 -1.86
C LYS A 106 -3.40 2.98 -1.52
N THR A 107 -2.49 2.88 -2.47
CA THR A 107 -1.20 2.22 -2.29
C THR A 107 -0.11 3.15 -2.80
N LEU A 108 0.83 3.48 -1.94
CA LEU A 108 2.04 4.23 -2.29
C LEU A 108 3.25 3.40 -1.89
N LEU A 109 4.05 3.04 -2.87
CA LEU A 109 5.34 2.39 -2.70
C LEU A 109 6.44 3.43 -2.96
N ASP A 110 7.47 3.46 -2.12
CA ASP A 110 8.63 4.34 -2.33
C ASP A 110 9.84 3.48 -2.70
N LEU A 111 10.23 3.54 -3.97
CA LEU A 111 11.40 2.85 -4.51
C LEU A 111 12.61 3.77 -4.45
N ALA A 112 13.45 3.57 -3.45
CA ALA A 112 14.66 4.36 -3.26
C ALA A 112 15.77 3.97 -4.23
N LEU A 113 15.88 2.68 -4.58
CA LEU A 113 16.89 2.12 -5.47
C LEU A 113 16.41 0.79 -6.04
N GLY A 114 16.86 0.43 -7.22
CA GLY A 114 16.64 -0.86 -7.85
C GLY A 114 15.45 -0.89 -8.80
N GLU A 115 14.76 -2.02 -8.88
CA GLU A 115 13.74 -2.24 -9.89
C GLU A 115 12.55 -3.03 -9.33
N VAL A 116 11.35 -2.60 -9.67
CA VAL A 116 10.10 -3.29 -9.35
C VAL A 116 9.23 -3.46 -10.58
N LEU A 117 8.68 -4.66 -10.75
CA LEU A 117 7.65 -4.95 -11.74
C LEU A 117 6.32 -5.10 -11.03
N ILE A 118 5.35 -4.28 -11.38
CA ILE A 118 4.04 -4.24 -10.75
C ILE A 118 2.98 -4.70 -11.74
N LYS A 119 2.17 -5.65 -11.30
CA LYS A 119 0.97 -6.09 -12.01
C LYS A 119 -0.22 -5.71 -11.16
N ALA A 120 -0.83 -4.56 -11.46
CA ALA A 120 -2.02 -4.09 -10.79
C ALA A 120 -3.26 -4.54 -11.55
N GLN A 121 -4.24 -5.10 -10.86
CA GLN A 121 -5.56 -5.34 -11.45
C GLN A 121 -6.28 -4.00 -11.67
N LYS A 122 -7.24 -4.00 -12.60
CA LYS A 122 -8.05 -2.80 -12.87
C LYS A 122 -8.71 -2.34 -11.58
N VAL A 123 -8.38 -1.13 -11.18
CA VAL A 123 -8.93 -0.49 -10.00
C VAL A 123 -10.31 0.05 -10.35
N HIS A 124 -11.34 -0.43 -9.67
CA HIS A 124 -12.70 0.10 -9.77
C HIS A 124 -12.83 1.30 -8.83
N GLY A 125 -13.42 2.39 -9.34
CA GLY A 125 -13.58 3.64 -8.59
C GLY A 125 -12.54 4.71 -8.94
N GLN A 126 -13.00 5.95 -9.08
CA GLN A 126 -12.15 7.08 -9.49
C GLN A 126 -11.13 7.49 -8.43
N GLU A 127 -11.35 7.14 -7.17
CA GLU A 127 -10.51 7.52 -6.03
C GLU A 127 -9.45 6.48 -5.66
N SER A 128 -9.48 5.30 -6.29
CA SER A 128 -8.44 4.30 -6.06
C SER A 128 -7.14 4.69 -6.75
N ARG A 129 -6.02 4.59 -6.03
CA ARG A 129 -4.68 4.96 -6.51
C ARG A 129 -3.69 3.85 -6.20
N PHE A 130 -2.86 3.53 -7.18
CA PHE A 130 -1.64 2.76 -7.00
C PHE A 130 -0.49 3.59 -7.57
N GLU A 131 0.42 4.00 -6.71
CA GLU A 131 1.50 4.92 -7.06
C GLU A 131 2.85 4.35 -6.61
N VAL A 132 3.88 4.60 -7.42
CA VAL A 132 5.27 4.34 -7.07
C VAL A 132 6.01 5.67 -7.08
N LYS A 133 6.52 6.03 -5.92
CA LYS A 133 7.40 7.17 -5.75
C LYS A 133 8.85 6.73 -5.94
N THR A 134 9.61 7.54 -6.64
CA THR A 134 11.06 7.44 -6.79
C THR A 134 11.71 8.73 -6.30
N PRO A 135 13.03 8.82 -6.18
CA PRO A 135 13.69 10.07 -5.79
C PRO A 135 13.38 11.28 -6.70
N THR A 136 12.99 11.03 -7.96
CA THR A 136 12.79 12.09 -8.97
C THR A 136 11.37 12.22 -9.49
N SER A 137 10.49 11.23 -9.24
CA SER A 137 9.15 11.22 -9.84
C SER A 137 8.15 10.39 -9.03
N ILE A 138 6.86 10.57 -9.34
CA ILE A 138 5.78 9.70 -8.88
C ILE A 138 5.08 9.15 -10.12
N VAL A 139 4.97 7.82 -10.19
CA VAL A 139 4.31 7.10 -11.27
C VAL A 139 3.00 6.53 -10.77
N GLY A 140 1.88 7.02 -11.31
CA GLY A 140 0.55 6.47 -11.04
C GLY A 140 0.20 5.34 -12.01
N VAL A 141 -0.45 4.30 -11.49
CA VAL A 141 -0.80 3.11 -12.25
C VAL A 141 -2.29 2.81 -12.18
N ARG A 142 -2.85 2.48 -13.31
CA ARG A 142 -4.27 2.16 -13.41
C ARG A 142 -4.48 0.92 -14.30
N GLY A 143 -4.43 -0.26 -13.64
CA GLY A 143 -4.84 -1.50 -14.29
C GLY A 143 -3.91 -2.01 -15.41
N THR A 144 -2.60 -1.86 -15.24
CA THR A 144 -1.59 -2.31 -16.20
C THR A 144 -0.43 -3.04 -15.52
N THR A 145 0.38 -3.72 -16.31
CA THR A 145 1.71 -4.18 -15.89
C THR A 145 2.74 -3.13 -16.29
N PHE A 146 3.56 -2.69 -15.33
CA PHE A 146 4.59 -1.70 -15.59
C PHE A 146 5.83 -1.96 -14.74
N ASN A 147 6.96 -1.46 -15.22
CA ASN A 147 8.26 -1.59 -14.58
C ASN A 147 8.78 -0.22 -14.19
N VAL A 148 9.29 -0.10 -12.96
CA VAL A 148 9.95 1.11 -12.46
C VAL A 148 11.35 0.75 -12.06
N LYS A 149 12.34 1.50 -12.58
CA LYS A 149 13.76 1.31 -12.28
C LYS A 149 14.36 2.63 -11.79
N VAL A 150 15.11 2.54 -10.69
CA VAL A 150 15.91 3.62 -10.12
C VAL A 150 17.35 3.16 -10.07
N GLU A 151 18.22 3.84 -10.82
CA GLU A 151 19.65 3.58 -10.82
C GLU A 151 20.35 4.43 -9.76
N ALA A 152 21.41 3.89 -9.17
CA ALA A 152 22.28 4.70 -8.34
C ALA A 152 22.95 5.78 -9.23
N VAL A 153 22.92 7.02 -8.77
CA VAL A 153 23.67 8.09 -9.41
C VAL A 153 25.08 8.05 -8.80
N ASP A 154 26.05 7.78 -9.64
CA ASP A 154 27.49 7.84 -9.28
C ASP A 154 27.93 9.27 -8.95
#